data_4c7fd0a72716a74d0aae7714be81e5f1
#
_entry.id   4c7fd0a72716a74d0aae7714be81e5f1
#
_cell.length_a   1.000
_cell.length_b   1.000
_cell.length_c   1.000
_cell.angle_alpha   90.00
_cell.angle_beta   90.00
_cell.angle_gamma   90.00
#
_symmetry.space_group_name_H-M   'P 1'
#
loop_
_entity.id
_entity.type
_entity.pdbx_description
1 polymer ?
#
loop_
_entity_poly.entity_id
_entity_poly.type
_entity_poly.pdbx_seq_one_letter_code
_entity_poly.pdbx_strand_id
1 'polypeptide(L)'
;MGTKWKWLAKLFAFFGVGVGLFGIGTFTQVNGITSAANNFFDPNNAHMISLFGRDYSWSVVIAGLILAFCVGLVVIGGLKRISQVSQVVVPFMAVIYVIAAITILICNVKQIPAAFVTIIQSAFGMRAAAGGALGAVLLAMQKGIARGIFSNEAGLGSAPIAAAAAHTEEPVRQGLVSMMGTIIDTLIICTMTGLATVSYTHL
;
A
#
# COMPACT_ATOMS: atom_id res chain seq x y z
N MET A 1 25.07 18.79 -6.27
CA MET A 1 26.11 18.21 -5.40
C MET A 1 27.37 17.96 -6.21
N GLY A 2 28.56 18.39 -5.72
CA GLY A 2 29.80 18.25 -6.47
C GLY A 2 30.25 16.80 -6.65
N THR A 3 31.18 16.59 -7.58
CA THR A 3 31.74 15.27 -7.93
C THR A 3 32.28 14.45 -6.75
N LYS A 4 32.62 15.11 -5.64
CA LYS A 4 33.14 14.48 -4.41
C LYS A 4 32.12 13.55 -3.73
N TRP A 5 30.82 13.71 -3.97
CA TRP A 5 29.74 12.94 -3.33
C TRP A 5 29.17 11.80 -4.18
N LYS A 6 29.76 11.53 -5.33
CA LYS A 6 29.31 10.45 -6.22
C LYS A 6 29.36 9.05 -5.59
N TRP A 7 30.25 8.85 -4.64
CA TRP A 7 30.35 7.58 -3.92
C TRP A 7 29.10 7.27 -3.07
N LEU A 8 28.47 8.30 -2.44
CA LEU A 8 27.22 8.14 -1.71
C LEU A 8 26.07 7.73 -2.63
N ALA A 9 26.01 8.29 -3.85
CA ALA A 9 25.00 7.89 -4.82
C ALA A 9 25.17 6.43 -5.28
N LYS A 10 26.42 5.97 -5.43
CA LYS A 10 26.71 4.56 -5.74
C LYS A 10 26.35 3.64 -4.59
N LEU A 11 26.62 4.06 -3.35
CA LEU A 11 26.27 3.30 -2.15
C LEU A 11 24.74 3.20 -2.02
N PHE A 12 24.03 4.32 -2.22
CA PHE A 12 22.57 4.32 -2.25
C PHE A 12 22.00 3.38 -3.32
N ALA A 13 22.54 3.41 -4.54
CA ALA A 13 22.11 2.53 -5.62
C ALA A 13 22.36 1.05 -5.28
N PHE A 14 23.48 0.74 -4.65
CA PHE A 14 23.80 -0.63 -4.22
C PHE A 14 22.78 -1.14 -3.17
N PHE A 15 22.47 -0.36 -2.16
CA PHE A 15 21.45 -0.72 -1.18
C PHE A 15 20.04 -0.73 -1.78
N GLY A 16 19.74 0.16 -2.73
CA GLY A 16 18.47 0.17 -3.46
C GLY A 16 18.22 -1.13 -4.25
N VAL A 17 19.26 -1.66 -4.89
CA VAL A 17 19.20 -2.99 -5.53
C VAL A 17 18.94 -4.09 -4.49
N GLY A 18 19.61 -4.03 -3.35
CA GLY A 18 19.38 -4.96 -2.23
C GLY A 18 17.92 -4.97 -1.76
N VAL A 19 17.35 -3.78 -1.55
CA VAL A 19 15.93 -3.62 -1.17
C VAL A 19 15.01 -4.25 -2.22
N GLY A 20 15.28 -4.02 -3.51
CA GLY A 20 14.52 -4.62 -4.60
C GLY A 20 14.59 -6.16 -4.62
N LEU A 21 15.78 -6.73 -4.37
CA LEU A 21 15.96 -8.19 -4.31
C LEU A 21 15.20 -8.85 -3.17
N PHE A 22 15.10 -8.20 -2.02
CA PHE A 22 14.32 -8.71 -0.88
C PHE A 22 12.82 -8.49 -1.03
N GLY A 23 12.35 -7.85 -2.10
CA GLY A 23 10.93 -7.71 -2.46
C GLY A 23 10.11 -6.94 -1.44
N ILE A 24 10.69 -5.96 -0.76
CA ILE A 24 10.02 -5.16 0.26
C ILE A 24 8.76 -4.52 -0.34
N GLY A 25 7.60 -4.83 0.23
CA GLY A 25 6.30 -4.32 -0.17
C GLY A 25 5.60 -5.12 -1.27
N THR A 26 6.30 -5.60 -2.27
CA THR A 26 5.72 -6.30 -3.41
C THR A 26 4.96 -7.56 -2.99
N PHE A 27 5.52 -8.36 -2.09
CA PHE A 27 4.87 -9.58 -1.60
C PHE A 27 3.54 -9.31 -0.91
N THR A 28 3.45 -8.25 -0.11
CA THR A 28 2.21 -7.89 0.58
C THR A 28 1.12 -7.47 -0.42
N GLN A 29 1.48 -6.73 -1.44
CA GLN A 29 0.55 -6.27 -2.47
C GLN A 29 0.08 -7.41 -3.36
N VAL A 30 0.99 -8.28 -3.82
CA VAL A 30 0.64 -9.48 -4.60
C VAL A 30 -0.29 -10.38 -3.79
N ASN A 31 0.02 -10.62 -2.50
CA ASN A 31 -0.83 -11.39 -1.63
C ASN A 31 -2.22 -10.76 -1.45
N GLY A 32 -2.30 -9.43 -1.32
CA GLY A 32 -3.59 -8.72 -1.24
C GLY A 32 -4.44 -8.90 -2.50
N ILE A 33 -3.84 -8.77 -3.68
CA ILE A 33 -4.53 -8.93 -4.96
C ILE A 33 -4.99 -10.38 -5.17
N THR A 34 -4.10 -11.34 -4.93
CA THR A 34 -4.43 -12.77 -5.09
C THR A 34 -5.48 -13.23 -4.08
N SER A 35 -5.43 -12.73 -2.84
CA SER A 35 -6.46 -12.99 -1.83
C SER A 35 -7.81 -12.39 -2.21
N ALA A 36 -7.84 -11.17 -2.74
CA ALA A 36 -9.06 -10.55 -3.23
C ALA A 36 -9.66 -11.34 -4.41
N ALA A 37 -8.82 -11.77 -5.34
CA ALA A 37 -9.24 -12.63 -6.45
C ALA A 37 -9.79 -13.98 -5.94
N ASN A 38 -9.15 -14.57 -4.96
CA ASN A 38 -9.62 -15.82 -4.35
C ASN A 38 -10.99 -15.64 -3.69
N ASN A 39 -11.17 -14.61 -2.90
CA ASN A 39 -12.43 -14.32 -2.21
C ASN A 39 -13.59 -14.06 -3.19
N PHE A 40 -13.29 -13.58 -4.41
CA PHE A 40 -14.29 -13.32 -5.43
C PHE A 40 -14.62 -14.55 -6.28
N PHE A 41 -13.60 -15.31 -6.72
CA PHE A 41 -13.77 -16.41 -7.68
C PHE A 41 -13.89 -17.79 -7.03
N ASP A 42 -13.25 -18.01 -5.87
CA ASP A 42 -13.26 -19.30 -5.17
C ASP A 42 -13.25 -19.12 -3.65
N PRO A 43 -14.31 -18.49 -3.05
CA PRO A 43 -14.36 -18.20 -1.63
C PRO A 43 -14.29 -19.45 -0.73
N ASN A 44 -14.70 -20.60 -1.25
CA ASN A 44 -14.74 -21.85 -0.52
C ASN A 44 -13.50 -22.72 -0.73
N ASN A 45 -12.52 -22.25 -1.54
CA ASN A 45 -11.34 -23.02 -1.92
C ASN A 45 -11.67 -24.42 -2.47
N ALA A 46 -12.73 -24.47 -3.31
CA ALA A 46 -13.27 -25.74 -3.82
C ALA A 46 -12.31 -26.42 -4.82
N HIS A 47 -11.46 -25.63 -5.48
CA HIS A 47 -10.53 -26.14 -6.49
C HIS A 47 -9.09 -25.85 -6.06
N MET A 48 -8.43 -26.86 -5.54
CA MET A 48 -7.03 -26.76 -5.10
C MET A 48 -6.09 -27.34 -6.12
N ILE A 49 -4.96 -26.68 -6.32
CA ILE A 49 -3.84 -27.13 -7.17
C ILE A 49 -2.62 -27.32 -6.26
N SER A 50 -2.05 -28.52 -6.27
CA SER A 50 -0.84 -28.80 -5.50
C SER A 50 0.39 -28.36 -6.28
N LEU A 51 1.11 -27.36 -5.78
CA LEU A 51 2.34 -26.83 -6.34
C LEU A 51 3.46 -26.82 -5.29
N PHE A 52 4.58 -27.43 -5.59
CA PHE A 52 5.74 -27.49 -4.71
C PHE A 52 5.44 -28.07 -3.30
N GLY A 53 4.48 -29.02 -3.21
CA GLY A 53 4.10 -29.65 -1.94
C GLY A 53 3.21 -28.79 -1.04
N ARG A 54 2.59 -27.74 -1.60
CA ARG A 54 1.57 -26.91 -0.95
C ARG A 54 0.35 -26.80 -1.85
N ASP A 55 -0.81 -26.79 -1.23
CA ASP A 55 -2.08 -26.63 -1.93
C ASP A 55 -2.46 -25.16 -2.01
N TYR A 56 -2.71 -24.69 -3.24
CA TYR A 56 -3.15 -23.34 -3.55
C TYR A 56 -4.48 -23.39 -4.29
N SER A 57 -5.35 -22.43 -4.04
CA SER A 57 -6.55 -22.27 -4.87
C SER A 57 -6.15 -21.91 -6.32
N TRP A 58 -6.83 -22.48 -7.29
CA TRP A 58 -6.60 -22.22 -8.70
C TRP A 58 -6.68 -20.71 -9.03
N SER A 59 -7.61 -19.99 -8.37
CA SER A 59 -7.78 -18.54 -8.55
C SER A 59 -6.54 -17.75 -8.14
N VAL A 60 -5.84 -18.15 -7.07
CA VAL A 60 -4.59 -17.56 -6.62
C VAL A 60 -3.48 -17.77 -7.66
N VAL A 61 -3.38 -19.00 -8.19
CA VAL A 61 -2.35 -19.34 -9.18
C VAL A 61 -2.57 -18.57 -10.48
N ILE A 62 -3.79 -18.53 -10.99
CA ILE A 62 -4.11 -17.78 -12.23
C ILE A 62 -3.91 -16.28 -12.02
N ALA A 63 -4.41 -15.71 -10.93
CA ALA A 63 -4.20 -14.29 -10.62
C ALA A 63 -2.70 -13.97 -10.53
N GLY A 64 -1.91 -14.82 -9.88
CA GLY A 64 -0.47 -14.67 -9.79
C GLY A 64 0.24 -14.70 -11.15
N LEU A 65 -0.15 -15.61 -12.04
CA LEU A 65 0.39 -15.70 -13.39
C LEU A 65 0.03 -14.46 -14.25
N ILE A 66 -1.22 -14.01 -14.19
CA ILE A 66 -1.66 -12.79 -14.88
C ILE A 66 -0.88 -11.57 -14.38
N LEU A 67 -0.73 -11.43 -13.05
CA LEU A 67 0.06 -10.35 -12.45
C LEU A 67 1.51 -10.41 -12.90
N ALA A 68 2.15 -11.57 -12.85
CA ALA A 68 3.54 -11.74 -13.27
C ALA A 68 3.72 -11.35 -14.75
N PHE A 69 2.78 -11.74 -15.61
CA PHE A 69 2.81 -11.39 -17.03
C PHE A 69 2.65 -9.88 -17.23
N CYS A 70 1.63 -9.25 -16.61
CA CYS A 70 1.39 -7.80 -16.73
C CYS A 70 2.57 -6.97 -16.19
N VAL A 71 3.09 -7.33 -15.01
CA VAL A 71 4.24 -6.65 -14.42
C VAL A 71 5.49 -6.84 -15.30
N GLY A 72 5.72 -8.05 -15.80
CA GLY A 72 6.83 -8.34 -16.71
C GLY A 72 6.80 -7.46 -17.96
N LEU A 73 5.65 -7.30 -18.60
CA LEU A 73 5.48 -6.42 -19.76
C LEU A 73 5.84 -4.96 -19.47
N VAL A 74 5.48 -4.47 -18.28
CA VAL A 74 5.76 -3.10 -17.87
C VAL A 74 7.22 -2.92 -17.52
N VAL A 75 7.80 -3.82 -16.73
CA VAL A 75 9.20 -3.74 -16.24
C VAL A 75 10.21 -3.85 -17.37
N ILE A 76 9.98 -4.72 -18.37
CA ILE A 76 10.85 -4.84 -19.55
C ILE A 76 11.01 -3.50 -20.28
N GLY A 77 10.01 -2.62 -20.25
CA GLY A 77 10.09 -1.29 -20.83
C GLY A 77 10.85 -0.24 -20.01
N GLY A 78 11.37 -0.62 -18.84
CA GLY A 78 12.15 0.25 -17.95
C GLY A 78 11.35 1.36 -17.28
N LEU A 79 12.07 2.25 -16.59
CA LEU A 79 11.47 3.35 -15.78
C LEU A 79 10.50 4.23 -16.56
N LYS A 80 10.79 4.53 -17.82
CA LYS A 80 9.94 5.37 -18.68
C LYS A 80 8.57 4.71 -18.90
N ARG A 81 8.54 3.42 -19.16
CA ARG A 81 7.29 2.68 -19.37
C ARG A 81 6.50 2.51 -18.09
N ILE A 82 7.19 2.25 -16.97
CA ILE A 82 6.57 2.20 -15.63
C ILE A 82 5.87 3.52 -15.35
N SER A 83 6.54 4.65 -15.56
CA SER A 83 5.97 5.98 -15.36
C SER A 83 4.74 6.23 -16.25
N GLN A 84 4.81 5.89 -17.54
CA GLN A 84 3.70 6.06 -18.47
C GLN A 84 2.46 5.24 -18.09
N VAL A 85 2.65 3.98 -17.70
CA VAL A 85 1.55 3.11 -17.25
C VAL A 85 0.96 3.63 -15.94
N SER A 86 1.81 4.04 -14.99
CA SER A 86 1.37 4.58 -13.71
C SER A 86 0.56 5.87 -13.86
N GLN A 87 0.93 6.75 -14.79
CA GLN A 87 0.20 8.00 -15.06
C GLN A 87 -1.28 7.77 -15.47
N VAL A 88 -1.59 6.64 -16.06
CA VAL A 88 -2.96 6.28 -16.48
C VAL A 88 -3.66 5.44 -15.42
N VAL A 89 -2.98 4.41 -14.92
CA VAL A 89 -3.58 3.42 -14.01
C VAL A 89 -3.87 4.03 -12.63
N VAL A 90 -2.95 4.83 -12.08
CA VAL A 90 -3.09 5.37 -10.73
C VAL A 90 -4.28 6.33 -10.59
N PRO A 91 -4.48 7.33 -11.47
CA PRO A 91 -5.66 8.19 -11.38
C PRO A 91 -6.97 7.42 -11.54
N PHE A 92 -7.03 6.46 -12.46
CA PHE A 92 -8.20 5.62 -12.66
C PHE A 92 -8.54 4.81 -11.41
N MET A 93 -7.53 4.17 -10.81
CA MET A 93 -7.66 3.44 -9.56
C MET A 93 -8.11 4.35 -8.41
N ALA A 94 -7.52 5.56 -8.29
CA ALA A 94 -7.88 6.52 -7.27
C ALA A 94 -9.34 6.97 -7.37
N VAL A 95 -9.83 7.24 -8.59
CA VAL A 95 -11.22 7.63 -8.81
C VAL A 95 -12.19 6.52 -8.39
N ILE A 96 -11.94 5.29 -8.82
CA ILE A 96 -12.78 4.14 -8.43
C ILE A 96 -12.78 3.95 -6.91
N TYR A 97 -11.59 4.03 -6.30
CA TYR A 97 -11.44 3.89 -4.86
C TYR A 97 -12.22 4.97 -4.10
N VAL A 98 -12.10 6.23 -4.50
CA VAL A 98 -12.79 7.36 -3.86
C VAL A 98 -14.31 7.20 -3.99
N ILE A 99 -14.80 6.82 -5.18
CA ILE A 99 -16.23 6.59 -5.39
C ILE A 99 -16.73 5.46 -4.49
N ALA A 100 -16.02 4.33 -4.44
CA ALA A 100 -16.40 3.19 -3.61
C ALA A 100 -16.39 3.56 -2.12
N ALA A 101 -15.36 4.23 -1.63
CA ALA A 101 -15.23 4.63 -0.24
C ALA A 101 -16.30 5.66 0.16
N ILE A 102 -16.60 6.66 -0.68
CA ILE A 102 -17.67 7.62 -0.46
C ILE A 102 -19.03 6.90 -0.42
N THR A 103 -19.26 5.96 -1.31
CA THR A 103 -20.50 5.18 -1.32
C THR A 103 -20.70 4.42 -0.01
N ILE A 104 -19.64 3.75 0.49
CA ILE A 104 -19.68 3.05 1.79
C ILE A 104 -19.98 4.03 2.92
N LEU A 105 -19.33 5.19 2.94
CA LEU A 105 -19.53 6.20 3.97
C LEU A 105 -20.96 6.79 3.94
N ILE A 106 -21.52 7.03 2.77
CA ILE A 106 -22.90 7.53 2.64
C ILE A 106 -23.89 6.47 3.12
N CYS A 107 -23.70 5.21 2.73
CA CYS A 107 -24.58 4.12 3.18
C CYS A 107 -24.52 3.91 4.71
N ASN A 108 -23.38 4.23 5.34
CA ASN A 108 -23.16 4.04 6.78
C ASN A 108 -23.01 5.37 7.54
N VAL A 109 -23.61 6.46 7.05
CA VAL A 109 -23.41 7.81 7.61
C VAL A 109 -23.76 7.90 9.10
N LYS A 110 -24.75 7.14 9.56
CA LYS A 110 -25.17 7.11 10.96
C LYS A 110 -24.12 6.48 11.90
N GLN A 111 -23.26 5.64 11.35
CA GLN A 111 -22.21 4.92 12.09
C GLN A 111 -20.89 5.69 12.13
N ILE A 112 -20.71 6.73 11.32
CA ILE A 112 -19.47 7.51 11.25
C ILE A 112 -19.05 8.09 12.61
N PRO A 113 -19.93 8.71 13.41
CA PRO A 113 -19.52 9.23 14.72
C PRO A 113 -19.02 8.12 15.67
N ALA A 114 -19.71 6.98 15.70
CA ALA A 114 -19.31 5.83 16.51
C ALA A 114 -18.00 5.21 16.02
N ALA A 115 -17.80 5.13 14.70
CA ALA A 115 -16.53 4.67 14.09
C ALA A 115 -15.37 5.57 14.49
N PHE A 116 -15.55 6.88 14.46
CA PHE A 116 -14.54 7.86 14.87
C PHE A 116 -14.14 7.69 16.33
N VAL A 117 -15.12 7.56 17.24
CA VAL A 117 -14.89 7.29 18.66
C VAL A 117 -14.14 5.97 18.85
N THR A 118 -14.53 4.92 18.12
CA THR A 118 -13.88 3.62 18.16
C THR A 118 -12.42 3.68 17.73
N ILE A 119 -12.12 4.42 16.66
CA ILE A 119 -10.74 4.62 16.18
C ILE A 119 -9.90 5.30 17.26
N ILE A 120 -10.39 6.39 17.85
CA ILE A 120 -9.67 7.11 18.91
C ILE A 120 -9.46 6.23 20.13
N GLN A 121 -10.50 5.57 20.62
CA GLN A 121 -10.41 4.67 21.78
C GLN A 121 -9.42 3.53 21.54
N SER A 122 -9.40 2.98 20.35
CA SER A 122 -8.47 1.91 19.98
C SER A 122 -7.02 2.41 19.88
N ALA A 123 -6.81 3.62 19.34
CA ALA A 123 -5.50 4.23 19.24
C ALA A 123 -4.85 4.50 20.60
N PHE A 124 -5.66 4.94 21.59
CA PHE A 124 -5.17 5.18 22.96
C PHE A 124 -5.24 3.93 23.86
N GLY A 125 -5.55 2.76 23.32
CA GLY A 125 -5.52 1.50 24.05
C GLY A 125 -6.61 1.34 25.10
N MET A 126 -7.62 2.22 25.13
CA MET A 126 -8.68 2.20 26.18
C MET A 126 -9.52 0.93 26.13
N ARG A 127 -9.74 0.33 24.96
CA ARG A 127 -10.40 -0.98 24.81
C ARG A 127 -9.49 -2.15 25.18
N ALA A 128 -8.20 -2.01 24.97
CA ALA A 128 -7.21 -3.04 25.24
C ALA A 128 -6.83 -3.09 26.74
N ALA A 129 -6.90 -1.97 27.46
CA ALA A 129 -6.65 -1.91 28.90
C ALA A 129 -7.64 -2.72 29.72
N ALA A 130 -8.88 -2.87 29.26
CA ALA A 130 -9.92 -3.67 29.90
C ALA A 130 -9.69 -5.20 29.79
N GLY A 131 -8.78 -5.66 28.91
CA GLY A 131 -8.54 -7.07 28.61
C GLY A 131 -7.13 -7.63 28.93
N GLY A 132 -6.32 -6.90 29.71
CA GLY A 132 -4.95 -7.37 30.05
C GLY A 132 -3.91 -7.18 28.95
N ALA A 133 -3.91 -6.07 28.27
CA ALA A 133 -3.53 -5.94 26.88
C ALA A 133 -2.37 -4.98 26.57
N LEU A 134 -1.35 -4.85 27.39
CA LEU A 134 -0.08 -4.19 26.96
C LEU A 134 0.43 -4.79 25.65
N GLY A 135 0.34 -6.12 25.48
CA GLY A 135 0.72 -6.79 24.24
C GLY A 135 -0.16 -6.42 23.04
N ALA A 136 -1.47 -6.30 23.22
CA ALA A 136 -2.38 -5.92 22.14
C ALA A 136 -2.17 -4.45 21.71
N VAL A 137 -1.93 -3.54 22.65
CA VAL A 137 -1.60 -2.13 22.36
C VAL A 137 -0.30 -2.03 21.57
N LEU A 138 0.76 -2.72 22.02
CA LEU A 138 2.04 -2.73 21.31
C LEU A 138 1.91 -3.32 19.91
N LEU A 139 1.14 -4.39 19.74
CA LEU A 139 0.90 -5.00 18.44
C LEU A 139 0.10 -4.06 17.51
N ALA A 140 -0.93 -3.39 18.02
CA ALA A 140 -1.71 -2.42 17.27
C ALA A 140 -0.86 -1.21 16.84
N MET A 141 -0.05 -0.67 17.75
CA MET A 141 0.91 0.39 17.45
C MET A 141 1.93 -0.06 16.40
N GLN A 142 2.53 -1.24 16.56
CA GLN A 142 3.48 -1.78 15.59
C GLN A 142 2.86 -1.93 14.20
N LYS A 143 1.66 -2.48 14.11
CA LYS A 143 0.95 -2.66 12.85
C LYS A 143 0.53 -1.32 12.23
N GLY A 144 0.03 -0.38 13.04
CA GLY A 144 -0.36 0.95 12.59
C GLY A 144 0.83 1.77 12.07
N ILE A 145 1.91 1.84 12.85
CA ILE A 145 3.14 2.55 12.47
C ILE A 145 3.75 1.93 11.21
N ALA A 146 3.84 0.59 11.14
CA ALA A 146 4.36 -0.10 9.96
C ALA A 146 3.55 0.22 8.70
N ARG A 147 2.22 0.30 8.80
CA ARG A 147 1.36 0.68 7.67
C ARG A 147 1.52 2.13 7.26
N GLY A 148 1.62 3.06 8.21
CA GLY A 148 1.86 4.47 7.93
C GLY A 148 3.22 4.73 7.26
N ILE A 149 4.28 4.09 7.75
CA ILE A 149 5.61 4.15 7.13
C ILE A 149 5.55 3.61 5.70
N PHE A 150 4.85 2.50 5.49
CA PHE A 150 4.74 1.84 4.20
C PHE A 150 3.94 2.66 3.19
N SER A 151 2.80 3.24 3.60
CA SER A 151 1.94 4.07 2.75
C SER A 151 2.66 5.33 2.25
N ASN A 152 3.41 5.98 3.12
CA ASN A 152 4.16 7.20 2.81
C ASN A 152 5.57 6.94 2.26
N GLU A 153 5.97 5.67 2.07
CA GLU A 153 7.34 5.27 1.69
C GLU A 153 8.42 5.89 2.58
N ALA A 154 8.08 6.19 3.85
CA ALA A 154 8.95 6.91 4.77
C ALA A 154 10.14 6.05 5.18
N GLY A 155 11.34 6.49 4.82
CA GLY A 155 12.59 5.79 5.15
C GLY A 155 12.88 4.53 4.33
N LEU A 156 12.03 4.17 3.36
CA LEU A 156 12.24 2.98 2.50
C LEU A 156 13.22 3.23 1.35
N GLY A 157 13.51 4.49 1.02
CA GLY A 157 14.41 4.86 -0.07
C GLY A 157 13.83 4.74 -1.47
N SER A 158 12.57 4.32 -1.62
CA SER A 158 11.87 4.18 -2.91
C SER A 158 11.45 5.52 -3.51
N ALA A 159 10.99 6.48 -2.70
CA ALA A 159 10.58 7.78 -3.15
C ALA A 159 11.66 8.56 -3.95
N PRO A 160 12.95 8.59 -3.55
CA PRO A 160 14.00 9.18 -4.38
C PRO A 160 14.21 8.48 -5.72
N ILE A 161 13.99 7.16 -5.80
CA ILE A 161 14.10 6.39 -7.05
C ILE A 161 12.98 6.81 -8.01
N ALA A 162 11.75 6.93 -7.53
CA ALA A 162 10.63 7.43 -8.32
C ALA A 162 10.84 8.88 -8.75
N ALA A 163 11.33 9.75 -7.86
CA ALA A 163 11.64 11.14 -8.14
C ALA A 163 12.76 11.31 -9.17
N ALA A 164 13.65 10.33 -9.33
CA ALA A 164 14.70 10.37 -10.37
C ALA A 164 14.16 10.36 -11.80
N ALA A 165 12.92 9.91 -12.01
CA ALA A 165 12.24 9.96 -13.31
C ALA A 165 11.56 11.30 -13.60
N ALA A 166 11.54 12.23 -12.65
CA ALA A 166 10.87 13.52 -12.80
C ALA A 166 11.65 14.45 -13.74
N HIS A 167 10.91 15.08 -14.66
CA HIS A 167 11.44 16.12 -15.55
C HIS A 167 11.26 17.49 -14.87
N THR A 168 12.21 17.88 -14.03
CA THR A 168 12.21 19.19 -13.39
C THR A 168 13.63 19.73 -13.27
N GLU A 169 13.79 21.03 -13.47
CA GLU A 169 15.07 21.73 -13.28
C GLU A 169 15.24 22.22 -11.84
N GLU A 170 14.12 22.29 -11.09
CA GLU A 170 14.09 22.83 -9.74
C GLU A 170 13.82 21.72 -8.70
N PRO A 171 14.80 21.37 -7.83
CA PRO A 171 14.61 20.38 -6.78
C PRO A 171 13.48 20.71 -5.80
N VAL A 172 13.27 22.01 -5.52
CA VAL A 172 12.21 22.48 -4.62
C VAL A 172 10.83 22.14 -5.16
N ARG A 173 10.61 22.27 -6.47
CA ARG A 173 9.35 21.92 -7.13
C ARG A 173 9.01 20.44 -6.96
N GLN A 174 10.00 19.58 -7.15
CA GLN A 174 9.83 18.13 -6.90
C GLN A 174 9.53 17.84 -5.43
N GLY A 175 10.19 18.53 -4.52
CA GLY A 175 9.93 18.40 -3.07
C GLY A 175 8.49 18.75 -2.69
N LEU A 176 7.94 19.84 -3.25
CA LEU A 176 6.55 20.25 -3.04
C LEU A 176 5.55 19.22 -3.58
N VAL A 177 5.81 18.67 -4.77
CA VAL A 177 4.95 17.61 -5.34
C VAL A 177 4.95 16.37 -4.43
N SER A 178 6.11 15.94 -3.96
CA SER A 178 6.22 14.78 -3.06
C SER A 178 5.51 15.03 -1.72
N MET A 179 5.62 16.25 -1.18
CA MET A 179 4.92 16.64 0.04
C MET A 179 3.40 16.58 -0.13
N MET A 180 2.87 17.08 -1.25
CA MET A 180 1.43 17.00 -1.53
C MET A 180 0.93 15.57 -1.62
N GLY A 181 1.71 14.66 -2.20
CA GLY A 181 1.39 13.23 -2.23
C GLY A 181 1.19 12.66 -0.83
N THR A 182 2.12 12.92 0.08
CA THR A 182 2.05 12.48 1.48
C THR A 182 0.84 13.06 2.23
N ILE A 183 0.52 14.35 2.01
CA ILE A 183 -0.64 15.00 2.63
C ILE A 183 -1.95 14.35 2.14
N ILE A 184 -2.10 14.15 0.85
CA ILE A 184 -3.30 13.54 0.25
C ILE A 184 -3.45 12.09 0.76
N ASP A 185 -2.39 11.30 0.75
CA ASP A 185 -2.42 9.93 1.21
C ASP A 185 -2.82 9.85 2.69
N THR A 186 -2.13 10.59 3.56
CA THR A 186 -2.32 10.47 5.01
C THR A 186 -3.63 11.11 5.49
N LEU A 187 -3.93 12.34 5.06
CA LEU A 187 -5.09 13.07 5.59
C LEU A 187 -6.39 12.70 4.88
N ILE A 188 -6.36 12.38 3.59
CA ILE A 188 -7.58 12.11 2.83
C ILE A 188 -7.79 10.61 2.70
N ILE A 189 -6.87 9.90 2.05
CA ILE A 189 -7.06 8.49 1.71
C ILE A 189 -7.07 7.60 2.94
N CYS A 190 -6.11 7.74 3.85
CA CYS A 190 -6.05 6.93 5.08
C CYS A 190 -7.23 7.20 6.01
N THR A 191 -7.66 8.45 6.15
CA THR A 191 -8.84 8.78 6.98
C THR A 191 -10.11 8.18 6.38
N MET A 192 -10.30 8.31 5.08
CA MET A 192 -11.44 7.75 4.36
C MET A 192 -11.47 6.23 4.46
N THR A 193 -10.31 5.58 4.29
CA THR A 193 -10.14 4.12 4.43
C THR A 193 -10.47 3.66 5.86
N GLY A 194 -9.93 4.34 6.86
CA GLY A 194 -10.15 4.01 8.27
C GLY A 194 -11.62 4.12 8.64
N LEU A 195 -12.28 5.21 8.27
CA LEU A 195 -13.71 5.40 8.53
C LEU A 195 -14.57 4.39 7.79
N ALA A 196 -14.31 4.14 6.50
CA ALA A 196 -15.05 3.16 5.72
C ALA A 196 -14.91 1.74 6.31
N THR A 197 -13.70 1.35 6.68
CA THR A 197 -13.43 0.03 7.24
C THR A 197 -14.12 -0.16 8.59
N VAL A 198 -13.98 0.79 9.51
CA VAL A 198 -14.54 0.67 10.86
C VAL A 198 -16.07 0.77 10.83
N SER A 199 -16.64 1.66 10.01
CA SER A 199 -18.09 1.80 9.91
C SER A 199 -18.78 0.58 9.28
N TYR A 200 -18.09 -0.18 8.45
CA TYR A 200 -18.63 -1.37 7.79
C TYR A 200 -18.40 -2.67 8.58
N THR A 201 -17.23 -2.81 9.25
CA THR A 201 -16.84 -4.11 9.84
C THR A 201 -17.02 -4.21 11.35
N HIS A 202 -17.11 -3.09 12.08
CA HIS A 202 -17.08 -3.10 13.54
C HIS A 202 -18.32 -2.48 14.22
N LEU A 203 -19.29 -2.06 13.45
CA LEU A 203 -20.56 -1.50 13.91
C LEU A 203 -21.74 -2.18 13.22
#